data_2b6b4d8d4c11019afab2a0c1f5e8311d
#
_entry.id   2b6b4d8d4c11019afab2a0c1f5e8311d
#
_cell.length_a   1.000
_cell.length_b   1.000
_cell.length_c   1.000
_cell.angle_alpha   90.00
_cell.angle_beta   90.00
_cell.angle_gamma   90.00
#
_symmetry.space_group_name_H-M   'P 1'
#
loop_
_entity.id
_entity.type
_entity.pdbx_description
1 polymer ?
#
loop_
_entity_poly.entity_id
_entity_poly.type
_entity_poly.pdbx_seq_one_letter_code
_entity_poly.pdbx_strand_id
1 'polypeptide(L)'
;MIHNGTEALVVDPGDAAPVSDALKRYGLKLTAILVTHHHGDHVGGLSALQRNDLPVYGPGAEHIAGVTHAVADGDTVSWNGLRFGVRDVSGHTRGHIAYFAPEGLGDTDPTPLAFVGDTLFSGGCGRVFEGTMDQMHRALNRIAQWPASTRLCAAHEYTLSNLRFAQAVEPDNA
;
A
#
# COMPACT_ATOMS: atom_id res chain seq x y z
N MET A 1 -2.45 -3.03 -8.72
CA MET A 1 -3.71 -2.62 -9.40
C MET A 1 -4.79 -3.65 -9.12
N ILE A 2 -5.99 -3.20 -8.77
CA ILE A 2 -7.23 -3.99 -8.68
C ILE A 2 -8.15 -3.52 -9.80
N HIS A 3 -8.97 -4.38 -10.38
CA HIS A 3 -9.96 -4.01 -11.38
C HIS A 3 -11.20 -4.90 -11.32
N ASN A 4 -12.33 -4.38 -11.81
CA ASN A 4 -13.62 -5.08 -11.92
C ASN A 4 -13.96 -5.52 -13.38
N GLY A 5 -12.98 -5.44 -14.28
CA GLY A 5 -13.15 -5.72 -15.70
C GLY A 5 -13.37 -4.50 -16.58
N THR A 6 -13.74 -3.35 -16.01
CA THR A 6 -13.92 -2.07 -16.73
C THR A 6 -13.20 -0.90 -16.06
N GLU A 7 -13.15 -0.90 -14.76
CA GLU A 7 -12.52 0.15 -13.95
C GLU A 7 -11.37 -0.40 -13.11
N ALA A 8 -10.38 0.44 -12.86
CA ALA A 8 -9.20 0.10 -12.09
C ALA A 8 -8.91 1.10 -10.97
N LEU A 9 -8.44 0.56 -9.83
CA LEU A 9 -7.81 1.26 -8.74
C LEU A 9 -6.32 0.88 -8.73
N VAL A 10 -5.45 1.87 -8.63
CA VAL A 10 -3.99 1.67 -8.56
C VAL A 10 -3.49 2.09 -7.18
N VAL A 11 -2.51 1.35 -6.67
CA VAL A 11 -1.84 1.66 -5.41
C VAL A 11 -0.39 1.99 -5.72
N ASP A 12 0.10 3.08 -5.15
CA ASP A 12 1.50 3.54 -5.23
C ASP A 12 2.07 3.54 -6.66
N PRO A 13 1.53 4.36 -7.58
CA PRO A 13 2.05 4.43 -8.94
C PRO A 13 3.38 5.20 -8.98
N GLY A 14 4.50 4.52 -8.72
CA GLY A 14 5.84 5.11 -8.80
C GLY A 14 6.23 5.57 -10.21
N ASP A 15 5.67 4.92 -11.24
CA ASP A 15 5.79 5.32 -12.64
C ASP A 15 4.43 5.21 -13.35
N ALA A 16 4.12 6.19 -14.19
CA ALA A 16 2.88 6.23 -14.96
C ALA A 16 2.87 5.31 -16.18
N ALA A 17 4.04 5.01 -16.77
CA ALA A 17 4.12 4.25 -18.01
C ALA A 17 3.58 2.82 -17.85
N PRO A 18 4.02 1.99 -16.88
CA PRO A 18 3.50 0.64 -16.72
C PRO A 18 2.01 0.63 -16.34
N VAL A 19 1.53 1.64 -15.61
CA VAL A 19 0.09 1.79 -15.31
C VAL A 19 -0.69 2.02 -16.59
N SER A 20 -0.26 2.99 -17.42
CA SER A 20 -0.92 3.34 -18.68
C SER A 20 -0.94 2.17 -19.66
N ASP A 21 0.14 1.41 -19.73
CA ASP A 21 0.24 0.22 -20.59
C ASP A 21 -0.71 -0.90 -20.13
N ALA A 22 -0.80 -1.12 -18.82
CA ALA A 22 -1.73 -2.08 -18.24
C ALA A 22 -3.18 -1.67 -18.50
N LEU A 23 -3.54 -0.39 -18.29
CA LEU A 23 -4.89 0.12 -18.56
C LEU A 23 -5.27 -0.07 -20.02
N LYS A 24 -4.38 0.26 -20.97
CA LYS A 24 -4.60 0.03 -22.40
C LYS A 24 -4.74 -1.44 -22.74
N ARG A 25 -3.83 -2.26 -22.23
CA ARG A 25 -3.79 -3.71 -22.51
C ARG A 25 -5.08 -4.41 -22.09
N TYR A 26 -5.66 -4.04 -20.97
CA TYR A 26 -6.86 -4.65 -20.41
C TYR A 26 -8.15 -3.87 -20.69
N GLY A 27 -8.07 -2.74 -21.41
CA GLY A 27 -9.24 -1.91 -21.74
C GLY A 27 -9.89 -1.28 -20.51
N LEU A 28 -9.09 -0.91 -19.49
CA LEU A 28 -9.57 -0.43 -18.20
C LEU A 28 -9.54 1.10 -18.12
N LYS A 29 -10.48 1.67 -17.36
CA LYS A 29 -10.50 3.08 -16.97
C LYS A 29 -9.95 3.20 -15.54
N LEU A 30 -8.92 4.01 -15.34
CA LEU A 30 -8.44 4.37 -14.00
C LEU A 30 -9.47 5.26 -13.30
N THR A 31 -9.96 4.87 -12.13
CA THR A 31 -11.02 5.57 -11.40
C THR A 31 -10.67 5.91 -9.95
N ALA A 32 -9.56 5.39 -9.42
CA ALA A 32 -9.02 5.78 -8.12
C ALA A 32 -7.53 5.47 -8.00
N ILE A 33 -6.82 6.24 -7.17
CA ILE A 33 -5.46 5.96 -6.75
C ILE A 33 -5.40 5.97 -5.21
N LEU A 34 -4.69 4.99 -4.63
CA LEU A 34 -4.31 4.98 -3.22
C LEU A 34 -2.80 5.20 -3.12
N VAL A 35 -2.39 6.00 -2.16
CA VAL A 35 -0.97 6.28 -1.87
C VAL A 35 -0.70 5.93 -0.41
N THR A 36 0.34 5.15 -0.15
CA THR A 36 0.70 4.73 1.21
C THR A 36 1.62 5.75 1.90
N HIS A 37 2.55 6.35 1.18
CA HIS A 37 3.50 7.35 1.69
C HIS A 37 4.13 8.16 0.54
N HIS A 38 4.99 9.15 0.87
CA HIS A 38 5.44 10.19 -0.06
C HIS A 38 6.69 9.88 -0.88
N HIS A 39 7.35 8.73 -0.72
CA HIS A 39 8.58 8.45 -1.45
C HIS A 39 8.36 8.42 -2.98
N GLY A 40 9.37 8.86 -3.73
CA GLY A 40 9.26 9.08 -5.16
C GLY A 40 8.87 7.85 -5.99
N ASP A 41 9.30 6.66 -5.56
CA ASP A 41 8.98 5.37 -6.17
C ASP A 41 7.55 4.87 -5.87
N HIS A 42 6.77 5.62 -5.06
CA HIS A 42 5.34 5.40 -4.80
C HIS A 42 4.45 6.48 -5.40
N VAL A 43 4.99 7.68 -5.65
CA VAL A 43 4.20 8.84 -6.11
C VAL A 43 4.65 9.42 -7.44
N GLY A 44 5.77 8.96 -8.00
CA GLY A 44 6.39 9.55 -9.19
C GLY A 44 5.49 9.57 -10.44
N GLY A 45 4.56 8.63 -10.54
CA GLY A 45 3.59 8.56 -11.63
C GLY A 45 2.37 9.47 -11.47
N LEU A 46 2.12 10.05 -10.28
CA LEU A 46 0.89 10.78 -9.99
C LEU A 46 0.65 11.93 -10.95
N SER A 47 1.65 12.78 -11.19
CA SER A 47 1.49 13.97 -12.04
C SER A 47 1.07 13.64 -13.48
N ALA A 48 1.54 12.50 -14.01
CA ALA A 48 1.20 12.06 -15.37
C ALA A 48 -0.14 11.31 -15.45
N LEU A 49 -0.59 10.72 -14.33
CA LEU A 49 -1.87 9.99 -14.24
C LEU A 49 -3.03 10.90 -13.80
N GLN A 50 -2.71 12.04 -13.17
CA GLN A 50 -3.71 12.93 -12.57
C GLN A 50 -4.66 13.52 -13.60
N ARG A 51 -5.95 13.53 -13.26
CA ARG A 51 -7.05 14.19 -13.99
C ARG A 51 -7.98 14.83 -12.96
N ASN A 52 -8.74 15.85 -13.38
CA ASN A 52 -9.64 16.58 -12.49
C ASN A 52 -10.72 15.72 -11.83
N ASP A 53 -11.08 14.59 -12.47
CA ASP A 53 -12.13 13.67 -12.02
C ASP A 53 -11.57 12.42 -11.31
N LEU A 54 -10.23 12.32 -11.12
CA LEU A 54 -9.59 11.17 -10.54
C LEU A 54 -9.31 11.39 -9.04
N PRO A 55 -10.02 10.72 -8.13
CA PRO A 55 -9.69 10.78 -6.71
C PRO A 55 -8.35 10.09 -6.43
N VAL A 56 -7.47 10.78 -5.71
CA VAL A 56 -6.20 10.29 -5.20
C VAL A 56 -6.23 10.39 -3.68
N TYR A 57 -6.30 9.25 -3.01
CA TYR A 57 -6.29 9.14 -1.56
C TYR A 57 -4.87 8.95 -1.05
N GLY A 58 -4.49 9.65 -0.01
CA GLY A 58 -3.16 9.52 0.58
C GLY A 58 -3.10 10.06 2.01
N PRO A 59 -2.01 9.77 2.76
CA PRO A 59 -1.89 10.16 4.16
C PRO A 59 -1.91 11.67 4.34
N GLY A 60 -2.85 12.15 5.16
CA GLY A 60 -2.96 13.58 5.49
C GLY A 60 -1.79 14.11 6.33
N ALA A 61 -1.04 13.22 6.98
CA ALA A 61 0.15 13.56 7.73
C ALA A 61 1.39 13.81 6.84
N GLU A 62 1.29 13.51 5.55
CA GLU A 62 2.36 13.74 4.57
C GLU A 62 1.91 14.70 3.48
N HIS A 63 2.80 15.61 3.06
CA HIS A 63 2.51 16.57 2.00
C HIS A 63 2.85 15.98 0.64
N ILE A 64 1.87 15.30 0.01
CA ILE A 64 2.05 14.63 -1.28
C ILE A 64 1.35 15.45 -2.36
N ALA A 65 2.12 15.98 -3.30
CA ALA A 65 1.56 16.68 -4.45
C ALA A 65 0.71 15.70 -5.29
N GLY A 66 -0.54 16.13 -5.60
CA GLY A 66 -1.48 15.28 -6.37
C GLY A 66 -2.46 14.48 -5.52
N VAL A 67 -2.29 14.37 -4.20
CA VAL A 67 -3.33 13.85 -3.30
C VAL A 67 -4.49 14.84 -3.26
N THR A 68 -5.69 14.35 -3.58
CA THR A 68 -6.93 15.15 -3.59
C THR A 68 -7.81 14.87 -2.37
N HIS A 69 -7.61 13.71 -1.72
CA HIS A 69 -8.36 13.26 -0.54
C HIS A 69 -7.37 12.80 0.52
N ALA A 70 -7.12 13.68 1.48
CA ALA A 70 -6.30 13.32 2.65
C ALA A 70 -7.09 12.37 3.56
N VAL A 71 -6.44 11.26 3.96
CA VAL A 71 -7.01 10.26 4.86
C VAL A 71 -6.09 10.00 6.04
N ALA A 72 -6.66 9.51 7.13
CA ALA A 72 -5.98 9.23 8.38
C ALA A 72 -6.41 7.88 8.98
N ASP A 73 -5.74 7.48 10.06
CA ASP A 73 -6.08 6.25 10.79
C ASP A 73 -7.56 6.19 11.18
N GLY A 74 -8.22 5.08 10.90
CA GLY A 74 -9.65 4.87 11.16
C GLY A 74 -10.57 5.27 10.01
N ASP A 75 -10.11 6.03 9.03
CA ASP A 75 -10.90 6.35 7.85
C ASP A 75 -11.17 5.10 6.99
N THR A 76 -12.12 5.24 6.09
CA THR A 76 -12.45 4.20 5.10
C THR A 76 -12.54 4.81 3.72
N VAL A 77 -11.80 4.24 2.78
CA VAL A 77 -11.94 4.52 1.35
C VAL A 77 -12.82 3.46 0.72
N SER A 78 -13.83 3.88 -0.04
CA SER A 78 -14.72 2.97 -0.77
C SER A 78 -14.48 3.09 -2.27
N TRP A 79 -14.39 1.94 -2.95
CA TRP A 79 -14.26 1.87 -4.40
C TRP A 79 -15.01 0.65 -4.94
N ASN A 80 -16.01 0.88 -5.81
CA ASN A 80 -16.80 -0.18 -6.46
C ASN A 80 -17.32 -1.27 -5.49
N GLY A 81 -17.85 -0.85 -4.33
CA GLY A 81 -18.35 -1.75 -3.29
C GLY A 81 -17.27 -2.32 -2.36
N LEU A 82 -16.00 -2.22 -2.70
CA LEU A 82 -14.90 -2.60 -1.82
C LEU A 82 -14.64 -1.50 -0.78
N ARG A 83 -14.25 -1.91 0.41
CA ARG A 83 -13.95 -1.02 1.53
C ARG A 83 -12.53 -1.23 2.03
N PHE A 84 -11.75 -0.17 2.03
CA PHE A 84 -10.37 -0.15 2.51
C PHE A 84 -10.28 0.69 3.79
N GLY A 85 -10.13 0.06 4.94
CA GLY A 85 -9.84 0.75 6.19
C GLY A 85 -8.41 1.29 6.19
N VAL A 86 -8.27 2.57 6.50
CA VAL A 86 -6.96 3.21 6.62
C VAL A 86 -6.36 2.91 7.98
N ARG A 87 -5.09 2.53 8.01
CA ARG A 87 -4.34 2.21 9.24
C ARG A 87 -3.02 2.94 9.26
N ASP A 88 -2.74 3.66 10.35
CA ASP A 88 -1.41 4.19 10.61
C ASP A 88 -0.43 3.04 10.82
N VAL A 89 0.62 3.04 10.02
CA VAL A 89 1.74 2.10 10.09
C VAL A 89 3.07 2.86 9.98
N SER A 90 3.12 4.01 10.65
CA SER A 90 4.29 4.88 10.71
C SER A 90 5.53 4.15 11.18
N GLY A 91 6.68 4.55 10.66
CA GLY A 91 7.98 3.97 10.98
C GLY A 91 8.96 4.16 9.84
N HIS A 92 8.62 3.66 8.66
CA HIS A 92 9.39 3.90 7.44
C HIS A 92 9.40 5.39 7.09
N THR A 93 8.23 6.00 6.94
CA THR A 93 8.02 7.45 7.00
C THR A 93 7.15 7.81 8.21
N ARG A 94 7.04 9.11 8.54
CA ARG A 94 6.30 9.56 9.73
C ARG A 94 4.79 9.44 9.60
N GLY A 95 4.28 9.50 8.38
CA GLY A 95 2.85 9.47 8.09
C GLY A 95 2.41 8.26 7.28
N HIS A 96 3.24 7.21 7.18
CA HIS A 96 2.95 6.02 6.40
C HIS A 96 1.64 5.35 6.85
N ILE A 97 0.77 5.05 5.88
CA ILE A 97 -0.50 4.35 6.10
C ILE A 97 -0.55 3.05 5.30
N ALA A 98 -1.35 2.12 5.79
CA ALA A 98 -1.75 0.93 5.04
C ALA A 98 -3.25 0.99 4.73
N TYR A 99 -3.66 0.31 3.64
CA TYR A 99 -5.05 0.12 3.27
C TYR A 99 -5.43 -1.34 3.47
N PHE A 100 -6.37 -1.61 4.36
CA PHE A 100 -6.80 -2.96 4.72
C PHE A 100 -8.26 -3.21 4.31
N ALA A 101 -8.48 -4.20 3.45
CA ALA A 101 -9.80 -4.68 3.04
C ALA A 101 -10.09 -6.03 3.73
N PRO A 102 -10.86 -6.04 4.82
CA PRO A 102 -11.16 -7.26 5.58
C PRO A 102 -12.04 -8.26 4.80
N GLU A 103 -12.83 -7.76 3.85
CA GLU A 103 -13.71 -8.55 2.98
C GLU A 103 -13.04 -8.90 1.63
N GLY A 104 -11.72 -8.69 1.53
CA GLY A 104 -10.95 -8.95 0.33
C GLY A 104 -11.46 -8.19 -0.90
N LEU A 105 -11.67 -8.89 -1.98
CA LEU A 105 -12.24 -8.38 -3.23
C LEU A 105 -13.75 -8.72 -3.36
N GLY A 106 -14.45 -8.78 -2.24
CA GLY A 106 -15.88 -9.12 -2.19
C GLY A 106 -16.16 -10.59 -2.51
N ASP A 107 -17.34 -10.87 -3.09
CA ASP A 107 -17.82 -12.23 -3.33
C ASP A 107 -16.90 -13.06 -4.24
N THR A 108 -16.10 -12.42 -5.08
CA THR A 108 -15.17 -13.12 -5.99
C THR A 108 -13.94 -13.67 -5.28
N ASP A 109 -13.49 -13.00 -4.23
CA ASP A 109 -12.35 -13.39 -3.42
C ASP A 109 -12.44 -12.71 -2.05
N PRO A 110 -13.09 -13.37 -1.07
CA PRO A 110 -13.30 -12.79 0.25
C PRO A 110 -12.05 -12.83 1.15
N THR A 111 -10.92 -13.30 0.64
CA THR A 111 -9.67 -13.34 1.40
C THR A 111 -9.22 -11.93 1.78
N PRO A 112 -9.04 -11.60 3.07
CA PRO A 112 -8.58 -10.28 3.49
C PRO A 112 -7.32 -9.84 2.72
N LEU A 113 -7.28 -8.57 2.34
CA LEU A 113 -6.21 -7.99 1.53
C LEU A 113 -5.68 -6.71 2.17
N ALA A 114 -4.37 -6.51 2.17
CA ALA A 114 -3.77 -5.27 2.63
C ALA A 114 -2.65 -4.78 1.72
N PHE A 115 -2.63 -3.47 1.47
CA PHE A 115 -1.52 -2.76 0.85
C PHE A 115 -0.72 -2.09 1.96
N VAL A 116 0.48 -2.59 2.21
CA VAL A 116 1.31 -2.21 3.36
C VAL A 116 2.49 -1.31 2.98
N GLY A 117 2.61 -0.96 1.69
CA GLY A 117 3.72 -0.14 1.19
C GLY A 117 5.07 -0.68 1.65
N ASP A 118 5.85 0.19 2.29
CA ASP A 118 7.20 -0.10 2.77
C ASP A 118 7.27 -0.40 4.27
N THR A 119 6.15 -0.79 4.89
CA THR A 119 6.17 -1.18 6.31
C THR A 119 6.62 -2.62 6.49
N LEU A 120 6.08 -3.56 5.71
CA LEU A 120 6.34 -4.99 5.85
C LEU A 120 6.65 -5.61 4.49
N PHE A 121 7.71 -6.43 4.45
CA PHE A 121 8.10 -7.23 3.29
C PHE A 121 8.18 -8.72 3.68
N SER A 122 8.29 -9.60 2.69
CA SER A 122 8.57 -11.01 2.95
C SER A 122 9.93 -11.16 3.65
N GLY A 123 9.90 -11.72 4.85
CA GLY A 123 11.10 -11.97 5.66
C GLY A 123 11.77 -10.71 6.24
N GLY A 124 11.08 -9.55 6.27
CA GLY A 124 11.66 -8.32 6.81
C GLY A 124 10.68 -7.15 6.85
N CYS A 125 11.18 -5.99 7.17
CA CYS A 125 10.43 -4.74 7.21
C CYS A 125 11.18 -3.59 6.54
N GLY A 126 10.48 -2.48 6.31
CA GLY A 126 11.07 -1.27 5.75
C GLY A 126 12.13 -0.65 6.66
N ARG A 127 13.11 0.03 6.04
CA ARG A 127 14.06 0.84 6.79
C ARG A 127 13.34 2.00 7.47
N VAL A 128 13.72 2.30 8.70
CA VAL A 128 13.23 3.48 9.43
C VAL A 128 14.03 4.71 8.97
N PHE A 129 13.48 5.49 8.04
CA PHE A 129 14.14 6.71 7.54
C PHE A 129 13.77 7.94 8.37
N GLU A 130 12.49 8.10 8.69
CA GLU A 130 11.96 9.33 9.30
C GLU A 130 11.29 9.10 10.64
N GLY A 131 10.76 7.90 10.84
CA GLY A 131 10.11 7.49 12.07
C GLY A 131 11.10 7.01 13.12
N THR A 132 10.60 6.21 14.06
CA THR A 132 11.39 5.58 15.11
C THR A 132 11.22 4.06 15.08
N MET A 133 12.16 3.32 15.70
CA MET A 133 12.04 1.86 15.86
C MET A 133 10.78 1.49 16.64
N ASP A 134 10.38 2.28 17.65
CA ASP A 134 9.15 2.05 18.39
C ASP A 134 7.90 2.21 17.52
N GLN A 135 7.90 3.17 16.60
CA GLN A 135 6.80 3.31 15.63
C GLN A 135 6.73 2.10 14.72
N MET A 136 7.85 1.69 14.11
CA MET A 136 7.90 0.52 13.25
C MET A 136 7.46 -0.74 14.00
N HIS A 137 7.92 -0.95 15.23
CA HIS A 137 7.50 -2.08 16.05
C HIS A 137 6.00 -2.08 16.31
N ARG A 138 5.40 -0.91 16.64
CA ARG A 138 3.94 -0.80 16.79
C ARG A 138 3.21 -1.08 15.48
N ALA A 139 3.71 -0.59 14.35
CA ALA A 139 3.14 -0.84 13.03
C ALA A 139 3.11 -2.34 12.70
N LEU A 140 4.23 -3.04 12.90
CA LEU A 140 4.33 -4.48 12.68
C LEU A 140 3.39 -5.26 13.61
N ASN A 141 3.33 -4.91 14.90
CA ASN A 141 2.40 -5.52 15.84
C ASN A 141 0.94 -5.29 15.45
N ARG A 142 0.61 -4.13 14.90
CA ARG A 142 -0.73 -3.82 14.39
C ARG A 142 -1.09 -4.72 13.20
N ILE A 143 -0.18 -4.88 12.26
CA ILE A 143 -0.35 -5.78 11.11
C ILE A 143 -0.50 -7.24 11.59
N ALA A 144 0.26 -7.66 12.59
CA ALA A 144 0.19 -9.01 13.17
C ALA A 144 -1.16 -9.34 13.84
N GLN A 145 -2.00 -8.32 14.14
CA GLN A 145 -3.36 -8.55 14.64
C GLN A 145 -4.37 -8.89 13.52
N TRP A 146 -4.01 -8.72 12.26
CA TRP A 146 -4.91 -9.05 11.16
C TRP A 146 -5.05 -10.57 11.02
N PRO A 147 -6.14 -11.05 10.38
CA PRO A 147 -6.31 -12.48 10.15
C PRO A 147 -5.09 -13.10 9.46
N ALA A 148 -4.65 -14.28 9.91
CA ALA A 148 -3.48 -14.96 9.35
C ALA A 148 -3.62 -15.28 7.84
N SER A 149 -4.85 -15.32 7.33
CA SER A 149 -5.15 -15.48 5.90
C SER A 149 -4.99 -14.19 5.09
N THR A 150 -4.68 -13.03 5.73
CA THR A 150 -4.56 -11.77 5.02
C THR A 150 -3.45 -11.82 3.98
N ARG A 151 -3.79 -11.54 2.72
CA ARG A 151 -2.78 -11.34 1.67
C ARG A 151 -2.17 -9.96 1.80
N LEU A 152 -0.86 -9.93 2.03
CA LEU A 152 -0.10 -8.69 2.14
C LEU A 152 0.51 -8.33 0.78
N CYS A 153 0.17 -7.15 0.27
CA CYS A 153 0.76 -6.57 -0.92
C CYS A 153 1.84 -5.58 -0.48
N ALA A 154 3.07 -6.06 -0.38
CA ALA A 154 4.26 -5.25 -0.18
C ALA A 154 4.65 -4.55 -1.49
N ALA A 155 5.29 -3.39 -1.40
CA ALA A 155 5.64 -2.62 -2.59
C ALA A 155 6.89 -3.15 -3.31
N HIS A 156 7.81 -3.78 -2.58
CA HIS A 156 9.08 -4.26 -3.10
C HIS A 156 9.32 -5.75 -2.86
N GLU A 157 10.12 -6.36 -3.74
CA GLU A 157 10.54 -7.76 -3.66
C GLU A 157 11.97 -7.85 -3.10
N TYR A 158 12.07 -8.03 -1.78
CA TYR A 158 13.35 -8.13 -1.05
C TYR A 158 13.54 -9.47 -0.36
N THR A 159 12.72 -10.47 -0.62
CA THR A 159 12.65 -11.74 0.13
C THR A 159 14.00 -12.41 0.31
N LEU A 160 14.76 -12.62 -0.78
CA LEU A 160 16.06 -13.30 -0.69
C LEU A 160 17.09 -12.50 0.13
N SER A 161 17.07 -11.18 0.02
CA SER A 161 17.96 -10.30 0.80
C SER A 161 17.61 -10.33 2.27
N ASN A 162 16.31 -10.23 2.59
CA ASN A 162 15.79 -10.24 3.95
C ASN A 162 16.08 -11.59 4.63
N LEU A 163 15.85 -12.71 3.94
CA LEU A 163 16.13 -14.04 4.49
C LEU A 163 17.62 -14.27 4.77
N ARG A 164 18.52 -13.76 3.90
CA ARG A 164 19.98 -13.83 4.18
C ARG A 164 20.33 -13.05 5.45
N PHE A 165 19.73 -11.87 5.64
CA PHE A 165 19.92 -11.08 6.84
C PHE A 165 19.36 -11.81 8.07
N ALA A 166 18.13 -12.33 8.00
CA ALA A 166 17.51 -13.08 9.10
C ALA A 166 18.35 -14.28 9.53
N GLN A 167 18.85 -15.08 8.59
CA GLN A 167 19.76 -16.20 8.88
C GLN A 167 21.07 -15.77 9.54
N ALA A 168 21.61 -14.58 9.18
CA ALA A 168 22.82 -14.09 9.80
C ALA A 168 22.62 -13.61 11.24
N VAL A 169 21.43 -13.07 11.56
CA VAL A 169 21.11 -12.51 12.88
C VAL A 169 20.56 -13.58 13.83
N GLU A 170 19.76 -14.50 13.30
CA GLU A 170 19.09 -15.57 14.06
C GLU A 170 19.27 -16.93 13.38
N PRO A 171 20.50 -17.48 13.36
CA PRO A 171 20.81 -18.70 12.60
C PRO A 171 20.04 -19.94 13.07
N ASP A 172 19.59 -19.96 14.33
CA ASP A 172 18.88 -21.06 14.96
C ASP A 172 17.35 -20.86 14.95
N ASN A 173 16.84 -19.81 14.35
CA ASN A 173 15.39 -19.54 14.23
C ASN A 173 14.84 -20.33 13.02
N ALA A 174 14.11 -21.43 13.30
CA ALA A 174 13.52 -22.31 12.29
C ALA A 174 12.04 -22.03 12.06
#